data_a242ad7560ce0d8ea9716c661d6c4ee4
#
_entry.id   a242ad7560ce0d8ea9716c661d6c4ee4
#
_cell.length_a   1.000
_cell.length_b   1.000
_cell.length_c   1.000
_cell.angle_alpha   90.00
_cell.angle_beta   90.00
_cell.angle_gamma   90.00
#
_symmetry.space_group_name_H-M   'P 1'
#
loop_
_entity.id
_entity.type
_entity.pdbx_description
1 polymer ?
#
loop_
_entity_poly.entity_id
_entity_poly.type
_entity_poly.pdbx_seq_one_letter_code
_entity_poly.pdbx_strand_id
1 'polypeptide(L)'
;MEDFTIFLIAVFCFVDDWLKGKRLRQRGPQPLLSDSEVLTIEIMGEFLGLDTDRAIFDYFRRHWGEWFPNLRCVHRTTFVRQAANLAWVKMRIWQDLLQVISFDPLISIVDSFPVPVCRFARAYRCRRFAGQAAYGYEELEKQTFYGFRAHVRISWPGVITGLALAPANVHELHVLDDLSEGVQGWVIGDRNYWSPHKREELAWQGIRLLAPYKSAKREKRPWPRWLVQLRRRVETVISQLVERLQAKRVWARDMWHLLSRWGRKILAHTFAVWFCQQLDLPSPLQFAQAIAL
;
A
#
# COMPACT_ATOMS: atom_id res chain seq x y z
N MET A 1 -23.68 7.20 4.72
CA MET A 1 -23.00 8.53 4.71
C MET A 1 -22.43 8.91 6.09
N GLU A 2 -23.12 8.64 7.19
CA GLU A 2 -22.59 8.98 8.53
C GLU A 2 -21.25 8.30 8.82
N ASP A 3 -21.12 7.00 8.57
CA ASP A 3 -19.89 6.24 8.84
C ASP A 3 -18.69 6.77 8.04
N PHE A 4 -18.90 7.11 6.76
CA PHE A 4 -17.84 7.69 5.95
C PHE A 4 -17.42 9.07 6.48
N THR A 5 -18.34 9.88 6.97
CA THR A 5 -18.05 11.19 7.56
C THR A 5 -17.24 11.04 8.85
N ILE A 6 -17.63 10.09 9.72
CA ILE A 6 -16.88 9.78 10.95
C ILE A 6 -15.47 9.30 10.60
N PHE A 7 -15.32 8.44 9.61
CA PHE A 7 -14.01 7.98 9.14
C PHE A 7 -13.16 9.14 8.60
N LEU A 8 -13.75 10.04 7.79
CA LEU A 8 -13.08 11.25 7.29
C LEU A 8 -12.56 12.13 8.42
N ILE A 9 -13.40 12.38 9.43
CA ILE A 9 -13.04 13.17 10.62
C ILE A 9 -11.89 12.48 11.37
N ALA A 10 -11.98 11.17 11.60
CA ALA A 10 -10.95 10.41 12.31
C ALA A 10 -9.59 10.47 11.59
N VAL A 11 -9.59 10.32 10.25
CA VAL A 11 -8.37 10.46 9.42
C VAL A 11 -7.84 11.89 9.49
N PHE A 12 -8.70 12.91 9.38
CA PHE A 12 -8.30 14.30 9.45
C PHE A 12 -7.66 14.63 10.80
N CYS A 13 -8.31 14.26 11.90
CA CYS A 13 -7.81 14.52 13.25
C CYS A 13 -6.45 13.84 13.47
N PHE A 14 -6.30 12.57 13.08
CA PHE A 14 -5.02 11.86 13.20
C PHE A 14 -3.91 12.56 12.42
N VAL A 15 -4.17 12.92 11.17
CA VAL A 15 -3.19 13.57 10.29
C VAL A 15 -2.85 14.98 10.78
N ASP A 16 -3.84 15.74 11.24
CA ASP A 16 -3.65 17.11 11.73
C ASP A 16 -2.85 17.13 13.04
N ASP A 17 -3.20 16.26 14.00
CA ASP A 17 -2.45 16.11 15.25
C ASP A 17 -1.01 15.64 14.97
N TRP A 18 -0.82 14.73 14.00
CA TRP A 18 0.51 14.30 13.60
C TRP A 18 1.35 15.43 13.00
N LEU A 19 0.74 16.34 12.25
CA LEU A 19 1.42 17.50 11.63
C LEU A 19 1.65 18.66 12.60
N LYS A 20 0.94 18.70 13.71
CA LYS A 20 1.00 19.78 14.70
C LYS A 20 2.42 20.02 15.20
N GLY A 21 2.88 21.25 15.11
CA GLY A 21 4.22 21.65 15.50
C GLY A 21 5.34 21.24 14.52
N LYS A 22 5.04 20.48 13.45
CA LYS A 22 6.03 20.07 12.45
C LYS A 22 6.11 21.10 11.32
N ARG A 23 7.30 21.63 11.06
CA ARG A 23 7.54 22.54 9.95
C ARG A 23 8.01 21.75 8.72
N LEU A 24 7.11 21.43 7.81
CA LEU A 24 7.45 20.67 6.59
C LEU A 24 8.13 21.51 5.52
N ARG A 25 7.91 22.84 5.52
CA ARG A 25 8.49 23.78 4.55
C ARG A 25 9.43 24.74 5.23
N GLN A 26 10.63 24.85 4.70
CA GLN A 26 11.64 25.81 5.21
C GLN A 26 11.44 27.22 4.65
N ARG A 27 10.89 27.34 3.42
CA ARG A 27 10.74 28.61 2.68
C ARG A 27 9.41 28.62 1.93
N GLY A 28 8.97 29.84 1.61
CA GLY A 28 7.78 30.10 0.80
C GLY A 28 6.52 30.41 1.62
N PRO A 29 5.47 30.91 0.94
CA PRO A 29 4.19 31.22 1.60
C PRO A 29 3.50 29.93 2.06
N GLN A 30 2.67 30.05 3.09
CA GLN A 30 1.81 28.97 3.52
C GLN A 30 0.81 28.64 2.41
N PRO A 31 0.59 27.35 2.10
CA PRO A 31 -0.40 26.97 1.11
C PRO A 31 -1.80 27.27 1.61
N LEU A 32 -2.68 27.59 0.68
CA LEU A 32 -4.08 27.89 0.98
C LEU A 32 -4.82 26.65 1.55
N LEU A 33 -4.58 25.46 0.97
CA LEU A 33 -4.96 24.18 1.56
C LEU A 33 -3.88 23.76 2.54
N SER A 34 -4.27 23.40 3.76
CA SER A 34 -3.34 22.81 4.72
C SER A 34 -2.84 21.45 4.22
N ASP A 35 -1.70 21.00 4.75
CA ASP A 35 -1.18 19.66 4.43
C ASP A 35 -2.09 18.57 4.99
N SER A 36 -2.76 18.83 6.13
CA SER A 36 -3.78 17.95 6.71
C SER A 36 -4.96 17.74 5.75
N GLU A 37 -5.49 18.83 5.19
CA GLU A 37 -6.58 18.78 4.21
C GLU A 37 -6.17 18.00 2.96
N VAL A 38 -4.99 18.27 2.40
CA VAL A 38 -4.50 17.57 1.20
C VAL A 38 -4.33 16.08 1.43
N LEU A 39 -3.70 15.67 2.54
CA LEU A 39 -3.48 14.27 2.87
C LEU A 39 -4.81 13.55 3.13
N THR A 40 -5.72 14.17 3.87
CA THR A 40 -7.05 13.60 4.13
C THR A 40 -7.83 13.40 2.83
N ILE A 41 -7.88 14.40 1.95
CA ILE A 41 -8.55 14.31 0.66
C ILE A 41 -7.95 13.17 -0.20
N GLU A 42 -6.62 13.03 -0.22
CA GLU A 42 -5.97 11.95 -0.98
C GLU A 42 -6.31 10.56 -0.41
N ILE A 43 -6.20 10.38 0.91
CA ILE A 43 -6.47 9.12 1.60
C ILE A 43 -7.94 8.71 1.39
N MET A 44 -8.86 9.63 1.64
CA MET A 44 -10.29 9.38 1.50
C MET A 44 -10.70 9.16 0.03
N GLY A 45 -10.07 9.88 -0.90
CA GLY A 45 -10.30 9.68 -2.34
C GLY A 45 -9.84 8.30 -2.83
N GLU A 46 -8.69 7.81 -2.34
CA GLU A 46 -8.27 6.44 -2.61
C GLU A 46 -9.23 5.41 -1.98
N PHE A 47 -9.68 5.65 -0.76
CA PHE A 47 -10.64 4.77 -0.09
C PHE A 47 -11.96 4.65 -0.88
N LEU A 48 -12.39 5.72 -1.54
CA LEU A 48 -13.53 5.74 -2.46
C LEU A 48 -13.25 5.03 -3.81
N GLY A 49 -12.02 4.57 -4.05
CA GLY A 49 -11.64 3.94 -5.31
C GLY A 49 -11.39 4.92 -6.46
N LEU A 50 -11.20 6.20 -6.16
CA LEU A 50 -10.88 7.23 -7.15
C LEU A 50 -9.40 7.12 -7.54
N ASP A 51 -9.12 6.62 -8.73
CA ASP A 51 -7.78 6.21 -9.17
C ASP A 51 -6.90 7.36 -9.72
N THR A 52 -7.46 8.55 -9.93
CA THR A 52 -6.73 9.70 -10.48
C THR A 52 -6.81 10.92 -9.56
N ASP A 53 -5.73 11.72 -9.53
CA ASP A 53 -5.69 12.98 -8.78
C ASP A 53 -6.80 13.94 -9.23
N ARG A 54 -7.18 13.87 -10.51
CA ARG A 54 -8.28 14.65 -11.05
C ARG A 54 -9.62 14.23 -10.45
N ALA A 55 -9.89 12.93 -10.45
CA ALA A 55 -11.15 12.41 -9.92
C ALA A 55 -11.29 12.71 -8.42
N ILE A 56 -10.20 12.55 -7.66
CA ILE A 56 -10.15 12.91 -6.23
C ILE A 56 -10.46 14.39 -6.03
N PHE A 57 -9.72 15.28 -6.72
CA PHE A 57 -9.88 16.71 -6.59
C PHE A 57 -11.30 17.17 -6.98
N ASP A 58 -11.81 16.73 -8.15
CA ASP A 58 -13.12 17.11 -8.67
C ASP A 58 -14.27 16.61 -7.76
N TYR A 59 -14.12 15.38 -7.22
CA TYR A 59 -15.09 14.78 -6.29
C TYR A 59 -15.18 15.58 -4.98
N PHE A 60 -14.04 15.83 -4.32
CA PHE A 60 -14.04 16.54 -3.04
C PHE A 60 -14.46 18.00 -3.20
N ARG A 61 -14.06 18.66 -4.27
CA ARG A 61 -14.48 20.02 -4.58
C ARG A 61 -16.00 20.13 -4.77
N ARG A 62 -16.64 19.11 -5.35
CA ARG A 62 -18.08 19.08 -5.62
C ARG A 62 -18.89 18.71 -4.40
N HIS A 63 -18.50 17.65 -3.68
CA HIS A 63 -19.32 17.04 -2.65
C HIS A 63 -18.91 17.43 -1.22
N TRP A 64 -17.69 17.89 -1.03
CA TRP A 64 -17.11 18.21 0.28
C TRP A 64 -16.58 19.65 0.38
N GLY A 65 -16.99 20.51 -0.54
CA GLY A 65 -16.53 21.89 -0.59
C GLY A 65 -16.95 22.78 0.59
N GLU A 66 -17.89 22.34 1.41
CA GLU A 66 -18.24 23.00 2.69
C GLU A 66 -17.22 22.65 3.78
N TRP A 67 -16.74 21.41 3.79
CA TRP A 67 -15.72 20.93 4.73
C TRP A 67 -14.30 21.40 4.35
N PHE A 68 -14.05 21.56 3.05
CA PHE A 68 -12.78 22.00 2.49
C PHE A 68 -12.96 23.27 1.63
N PRO A 69 -13.34 24.43 2.24
CA PRO A 69 -13.73 25.62 1.48
C PRO A 69 -12.61 26.15 0.55
N ASN A 70 -11.36 26.04 0.98
CA ASN A 70 -10.20 26.46 0.21
C ASN A 70 -9.99 25.65 -1.08
N LEU A 71 -10.57 24.45 -1.18
CA LEU A 71 -10.50 23.63 -2.40
C LEU A 71 -11.18 24.31 -3.61
N ARG A 72 -12.13 25.23 -3.36
CA ARG A 72 -12.77 26.02 -4.41
C ARG A 72 -11.86 27.08 -4.99
N CYS A 73 -10.90 27.57 -4.20
CA CYS A 73 -9.98 28.65 -4.55
C CYS A 73 -8.64 28.15 -5.10
N VAL A 74 -8.32 26.86 -4.92
CA VAL A 74 -7.05 26.27 -5.36
C VAL A 74 -7.20 25.62 -6.73
N HIS A 75 -6.20 25.84 -7.60
CA HIS A 75 -6.16 25.12 -8.86
C HIS A 75 -5.71 23.66 -8.67
N ARG A 76 -6.29 22.75 -9.44
CA ARG A 76 -5.97 21.30 -9.35
C ARG A 76 -4.48 21.00 -9.43
N THR A 77 -3.72 21.68 -10.28
CA THR A 77 -2.27 21.46 -10.40
C THR A 77 -1.51 21.81 -9.12
N THR A 78 -1.99 22.81 -8.36
CA THR A 78 -1.42 23.17 -7.06
C THR A 78 -1.67 22.06 -6.05
N PHE A 79 -2.90 21.53 -6.00
CA PHE A 79 -3.24 20.38 -5.17
C PHE A 79 -2.34 19.17 -5.49
N VAL A 80 -2.26 18.78 -6.76
CA VAL A 80 -1.47 17.60 -7.20
C VAL A 80 0.02 17.77 -6.87
N ARG A 81 0.58 18.96 -7.06
CA ARG A 81 1.97 19.25 -6.72
C ARG A 81 2.22 19.22 -5.22
N GLN A 82 1.31 19.79 -4.43
CA GLN A 82 1.40 19.73 -2.96
C GLN A 82 1.31 18.29 -2.47
N ALA A 83 0.37 17.51 -2.96
CA ALA A 83 0.19 16.10 -2.68
C ALA A 83 1.44 15.27 -3.01
N ALA A 84 2.07 15.51 -4.17
CA ALA A 84 3.32 14.84 -4.55
C ALA A 84 4.48 15.21 -3.63
N ASN A 85 4.59 16.48 -3.21
CA ASN A 85 5.62 16.94 -2.27
C ASN A 85 5.48 16.32 -0.86
N LEU A 86 4.31 15.78 -0.51
CA LEU A 86 4.05 15.08 0.74
C LEU A 86 4.33 13.57 0.67
N ALA A 87 4.98 13.07 -0.38
CA ALA A 87 5.26 11.64 -0.54
C ALA A 87 5.98 11.05 0.68
N TRP A 88 7.03 11.72 1.15
CA TRP A 88 7.78 11.30 2.33
C TRP A 88 6.95 11.37 3.62
N VAL A 89 6.12 12.40 3.75
CA VAL A 89 5.23 12.58 4.91
C VAL A 89 4.24 11.43 5.02
N LYS A 90 3.68 10.97 3.90
CA LYS A 90 2.78 9.80 3.85
C LYS A 90 3.44 8.54 4.43
N MET A 91 4.69 8.30 4.07
CA MET A 91 5.43 7.14 4.58
C MET A 91 5.70 7.24 6.08
N ARG A 92 6.00 8.44 6.59
CA ARG A 92 6.20 8.68 8.03
C ARG A 92 4.91 8.53 8.82
N ILE A 93 3.81 9.10 8.33
CA ILE A 93 2.48 8.90 8.96
C ILE A 93 2.14 7.41 8.99
N TRP A 94 2.42 6.67 7.92
CA TRP A 94 2.18 5.22 7.90
C TRP A 94 3.02 4.49 8.98
N GLN A 95 4.29 4.79 9.09
CA GLN A 95 5.15 4.20 10.13
C GLN A 95 4.64 4.49 11.55
N ASP A 96 4.23 5.73 11.82
CA ASP A 96 3.72 6.13 13.13
C ASP A 96 2.30 5.56 13.39
N LEU A 97 1.47 5.41 12.35
CA LEU A 97 0.19 4.72 12.46
C LEU A 97 0.36 3.25 12.83
N LEU A 98 1.43 2.59 12.36
CA LEU A 98 1.75 1.21 12.75
C LEU A 98 2.11 1.06 14.23
N GLN A 99 2.44 2.13 14.95
CA GLN A 99 2.72 2.08 16.39
C GLN A 99 1.44 2.06 17.23
N VAL A 100 0.31 2.47 16.65
CA VAL A 100 -0.99 2.55 17.36
C VAL A 100 -2.01 1.50 16.90
N ILE A 101 -1.71 0.83 15.79
CA ILE A 101 -2.57 -0.23 15.25
C ILE A 101 -2.18 -1.60 15.83
N SER A 102 -3.17 -2.42 16.18
CA SER A 102 -2.90 -3.73 16.76
C SER A 102 -2.64 -4.78 15.67
N PHE A 103 -1.52 -5.50 15.80
CA PHE A 103 -1.19 -6.68 14.96
C PHE A 103 -0.21 -7.59 15.69
N ASP A 104 -0.10 -8.84 15.24
CA ASP A 104 0.89 -9.78 15.76
C ASP A 104 2.23 -9.58 15.02
N PRO A 105 3.27 -9.09 15.71
CA PRO A 105 4.57 -8.83 15.10
C PRO A 105 5.34 -10.12 14.75
N LEU A 106 4.96 -11.27 15.33
CA LEU A 106 5.64 -12.54 15.12
C LEU A 106 5.14 -13.32 13.90
N ILE A 107 4.02 -12.89 13.29
CA ILE A 107 3.44 -13.55 12.12
C ILE A 107 3.41 -12.57 10.96
N SER A 108 4.35 -12.73 10.04
CA SER A 108 4.43 -11.97 8.78
C SER A 108 4.11 -12.88 7.59
N ILE A 109 3.38 -12.35 6.62
CA ILE A 109 3.06 -13.04 5.37
C ILE A 109 3.50 -12.14 4.23
N VAL A 110 4.25 -12.71 3.28
CA VAL A 110 4.78 -11.97 2.12
C VAL A 110 4.21 -12.53 0.83
N ASP A 111 3.92 -11.61 -0.08
CA ASP A 111 3.48 -11.96 -1.44
C ASP A 111 3.75 -10.76 -2.37
N SER A 112 3.60 -10.97 -3.67
CA SER A 112 3.85 -9.95 -4.67
C SER A 112 2.80 -9.96 -5.78
N PHE A 113 2.62 -8.83 -6.45
CA PHE A 113 1.75 -8.71 -7.61
C PHE A 113 2.30 -7.70 -8.62
N PRO A 114 1.97 -7.85 -9.91
CA PRO A 114 2.45 -6.97 -10.96
C PRO A 114 1.83 -5.57 -10.90
N VAL A 115 2.64 -4.58 -11.24
CA VAL A 115 2.27 -3.17 -11.37
C VAL A 115 2.68 -2.67 -12.76
N PRO A 116 1.85 -2.91 -13.79
CA PRO A 116 2.16 -2.51 -15.16
C PRO A 116 2.19 -0.99 -15.32
N VAL A 117 3.24 -0.47 -15.96
CA VAL A 117 3.39 0.96 -16.26
C VAL A 117 2.57 1.37 -17.50
N CYS A 118 2.38 0.46 -18.43
CA CYS A 118 1.61 0.68 -19.65
C CYS A 118 1.03 -0.63 -20.19
N ARG A 119 0.13 -0.51 -21.16
CA ARG A 119 -0.34 -1.68 -21.92
C ARG A 119 0.84 -2.35 -22.62
N PHE A 120 0.94 -3.68 -22.57
CA PHE A 120 2.07 -4.44 -23.11
C PHE A 120 2.38 -4.10 -24.57
N ALA A 121 1.38 -3.96 -25.44
CA ALA A 121 1.55 -3.56 -26.83
C ALA A 121 2.27 -2.21 -27.05
N ARG A 122 2.42 -1.38 -26.01
CA ARG A 122 3.15 -0.12 -26.04
C ARG A 122 4.48 -0.16 -25.29
N ALA A 123 4.83 -1.28 -24.67
CA ALA A 123 5.98 -1.41 -23.78
C ALA A 123 7.31 -1.07 -24.48
N TYR A 124 7.50 -1.55 -25.71
CA TYR A 124 8.73 -1.34 -26.49
C TYR A 124 9.09 0.12 -26.78
N ARG A 125 8.10 1.02 -26.75
CA ARG A 125 8.28 2.47 -26.97
C ARG A 125 7.95 3.31 -25.74
N CYS A 126 7.71 2.68 -24.60
CA CYS A 126 7.38 3.38 -23.36
C CYS A 126 8.62 4.06 -22.78
N ARG A 127 8.62 5.39 -22.74
CA ARG A 127 9.71 6.17 -22.13
C ARG A 127 9.54 6.37 -20.63
N ARG A 128 8.35 6.05 -20.08
CA ARG A 128 8.10 6.18 -18.64
C ARG A 128 8.88 5.12 -17.89
N PHE A 129 9.57 5.54 -16.84
CA PHE A 129 10.42 4.68 -16.00
C PHE A 129 11.51 3.93 -16.79
N ALA A 130 12.00 4.51 -17.90
CA ALA A 130 13.10 3.92 -18.64
C ALA A 130 14.34 3.75 -17.73
N GLY A 131 14.92 2.53 -17.73
CA GLY A 131 16.02 2.16 -16.84
C GLY A 131 15.62 1.84 -15.39
N GLN A 132 14.36 2.02 -15.01
CA GLN A 132 13.84 1.72 -13.66
C GLN A 132 12.80 0.57 -13.68
N ALA A 133 11.96 0.54 -14.70
CA ALA A 133 11.00 -0.55 -14.92
C ALA A 133 11.62 -1.63 -15.83
N ALA A 134 11.13 -2.86 -15.70
CA ALA A 134 11.58 -3.99 -16.49
C ALA A 134 10.41 -4.84 -17.01
N TYR A 135 10.73 -5.77 -17.92
CA TYR A 135 9.76 -6.81 -18.34
C TYR A 135 9.70 -7.91 -17.28
N GLY A 136 8.50 -8.30 -16.93
CA GLY A 136 8.22 -9.43 -16.04
C GLY A 136 7.12 -10.31 -16.62
N TYR A 137 6.96 -11.48 -16.02
CA TYR A 137 5.92 -12.44 -16.40
C TYR A 137 4.97 -12.69 -15.22
N GLU A 138 3.68 -12.66 -15.47
CA GLU A 138 2.65 -13.00 -14.50
C GLU A 138 2.11 -14.40 -14.80
N GLU A 139 2.31 -15.34 -13.87
CA GLU A 139 1.97 -16.74 -14.08
C GLU A 139 0.45 -16.98 -14.10
N LEU A 140 -0.32 -16.26 -13.30
CA LEU A 140 -1.77 -16.40 -13.22
C LEU A 140 -2.46 -15.98 -14.53
N GLU A 141 -2.12 -14.83 -15.05
CA GLU A 141 -2.69 -14.30 -16.29
C GLU A 141 -1.92 -14.79 -17.54
N LYS A 142 -0.81 -15.52 -17.34
CA LYS A 142 0.08 -16.05 -18.39
C LYS A 142 0.50 -14.98 -19.40
N GLN A 143 0.81 -13.78 -18.92
CA GLN A 143 1.18 -12.67 -19.78
C GLN A 143 2.42 -11.93 -19.31
N THR A 144 3.15 -11.41 -20.29
CA THR A 144 4.28 -10.53 -20.03
C THR A 144 3.79 -9.09 -19.82
N PHE A 145 4.37 -8.39 -18.89
CA PHE A 145 4.11 -6.97 -18.66
C PHE A 145 5.41 -6.17 -18.53
N TYR A 146 5.33 -4.86 -18.71
CA TYR A 146 6.43 -3.93 -18.47
C TYR A 146 6.08 -3.04 -17.29
N GLY A 147 6.89 -3.06 -16.25
CA GLY A 147 6.62 -2.28 -15.04
C GLY A 147 7.42 -2.70 -13.83
N PHE A 148 6.76 -2.68 -12.70
CA PHE A 148 7.28 -3.07 -11.40
C PHE A 148 6.52 -4.26 -10.85
N ARG A 149 7.08 -4.88 -9.84
CA ARG A 149 6.38 -5.83 -8.96
C ARG A 149 6.28 -5.20 -7.57
N ALA A 150 5.08 -5.13 -7.04
CA ALA A 150 4.86 -4.69 -5.67
C ALA A 150 4.96 -5.90 -4.75
N HIS A 151 5.84 -5.83 -3.79
CA HIS A 151 6.03 -6.84 -2.75
C HIS A 151 5.44 -6.29 -1.45
N VAL A 152 4.54 -7.03 -0.86
CA VAL A 152 3.81 -6.62 0.34
C VAL A 152 4.10 -7.62 1.46
N ARG A 153 4.43 -7.08 2.63
CA ARG A 153 4.41 -7.84 3.87
C ARG A 153 3.22 -7.39 4.69
N ILE A 154 2.45 -8.36 5.13
CA ILE A 154 1.39 -8.10 6.11
C ILE A 154 1.70 -8.85 7.41
N SER A 155 1.27 -8.28 8.53
CA SER A 155 1.22 -8.97 9.83
C SER A 155 -0.21 -9.34 10.18
N TRP A 156 -0.38 -10.43 10.93
CA TRP A 156 -1.72 -10.86 11.34
C TRP A 156 -2.43 -9.75 12.17
N PRO A 157 -3.70 -9.44 11.92
CA PRO A 157 -4.70 -10.11 11.06
C PRO A 157 -4.85 -9.54 9.64
N GLY A 158 -3.88 -8.80 9.11
CA GLY A 158 -3.90 -8.26 7.75
C GLY A 158 -3.45 -6.80 7.66
N VAL A 159 -2.67 -6.34 8.63
CA VAL A 159 -2.05 -5.01 8.62
C VAL A 159 -0.85 -5.02 7.67
N ILE A 160 -0.80 -4.07 6.74
CA ILE A 160 0.36 -3.90 5.85
C ILE A 160 1.50 -3.31 6.68
N THR A 161 2.58 -4.08 6.88
CA THR A 161 3.74 -3.70 7.69
C THR A 161 5.02 -3.55 6.87
N GLY A 162 5.01 -3.92 5.59
CA GLY A 162 6.12 -3.73 4.67
C GLY A 162 5.66 -3.58 3.23
N LEU A 163 6.37 -2.77 2.46
CA LEU A 163 6.13 -2.54 1.04
C LEU A 163 7.45 -2.28 0.33
N ALA A 164 7.68 -2.97 -0.77
CA ALA A 164 8.78 -2.68 -1.69
C ALA A 164 8.28 -2.70 -3.14
N LEU A 165 8.79 -1.78 -3.95
CA LEU A 165 8.57 -1.75 -5.40
C LEU A 165 9.87 -2.08 -6.10
N ALA A 166 9.94 -3.22 -6.77
CA ALA A 166 11.11 -3.64 -7.53
C ALA A 166 10.81 -3.70 -9.03
N PRO A 167 11.81 -3.52 -9.92
CA PRO A 167 11.66 -3.81 -11.34
C PRO A 167 11.10 -5.21 -11.55
N ALA A 168 10.21 -5.39 -12.54
CA ALA A 168 9.44 -6.63 -12.70
C ALA A 168 10.28 -7.90 -12.96
N ASN A 169 11.56 -7.76 -13.31
CA ASN A 169 12.51 -8.86 -13.51
C ASN A 169 13.31 -9.24 -12.24
N VAL A 170 13.15 -8.51 -11.15
CA VAL A 170 13.81 -8.82 -9.88
C VAL A 170 13.10 -9.98 -9.22
N HIS A 171 13.88 -11.00 -8.82
CA HIS A 171 13.31 -12.17 -8.16
C HIS A 171 12.89 -11.85 -6.72
N GLU A 172 11.79 -12.41 -6.27
CA GLU A 172 11.17 -12.15 -4.96
C GLU A 172 12.11 -12.37 -3.77
N LEU A 173 13.04 -13.33 -3.87
CA LEU A 173 14.04 -13.59 -2.83
C LEU A 173 15.02 -12.43 -2.59
N HIS A 174 15.29 -11.60 -3.61
CA HIS A 174 16.17 -10.43 -3.45
C HIS A 174 15.47 -9.28 -2.72
N VAL A 175 14.15 -9.20 -2.84
CA VAL A 175 13.34 -8.18 -2.16
C VAL A 175 12.97 -8.61 -0.74
N LEU A 176 13.11 -9.90 -0.44
CA LEU A 176 12.77 -10.45 0.88
C LEU A 176 13.61 -9.85 2.00
N ASP A 177 14.85 -9.45 1.73
CA ASP A 177 15.74 -8.81 2.71
C ASP A 177 15.15 -7.47 3.17
N ASP A 178 14.75 -6.63 2.22
CA ASP A 178 14.13 -5.33 2.50
C ASP A 178 12.81 -5.51 3.28
N LEU A 179 12.03 -6.55 2.93
CA LEU A 179 10.78 -6.86 3.62
C LEU A 179 10.98 -7.50 4.99
N SER A 180 12.15 -8.04 5.26
CA SER A 180 12.48 -8.73 6.52
C SER A 180 13.15 -7.81 7.54
N GLU A 181 13.47 -6.58 7.16
CA GLU A 181 14.07 -5.61 8.08
C GLU A 181 13.17 -5.38 9.31
N GLY A 182 13.74 -5.55 10.51
CA GLY A 182 13.05 -5.39 11.79
C GLY A 182 11.99 -6.45 12.10
N VAL A 183 11.92 -7.53 11.32
CA VAL A 183 10.99 -8.66 11.55
C VAL A 183 11.59 -9.64 12.55
N GLN A 184 10.72 -10.25 13.36
CA GLN A 184 11.01 -11.40 14.20
C GLN A 184 9.94 -12.47 14.02
N GLY A 185 10.28 -13.73 14.31
CA GLY A 185 9.32 -14.82 14.26
C GLY A 185 9.15 -15.42 12.87
N TRP A 186 7.90 -15.53 12.39
CA TRP A 186 7.57 -16.28 11.18
C TRP A 186 7.38 -15.37 9.99
N VAL A 187 8.04 -15.70 8.86
CA VAL A 187 7.77 -15.12 7.54
C VAL A 187 7.24 -16.22 6.64
N ILE A 188 6.01 -16.07 6.19
CA ILE A 188 5.28 -17.08 5.39
C ILE A 188 5.15 -16.54 3.97
N GLY A 189 5.70 -17.28 3.00
CA GLY A 189 5.61 -16.93 1.58
C GLY A 189 5.06 -18.06 0.71
N ASP A 190 4.93 -17.81 -0.57
CA ASP A 190 4.58 -18.80 -1.57
C ASP A 190 5.81 -19.64 -2.02
N ARG A 191 5.66 -20.45 -3.08
CA ARG A 191 6.72 -21.32 -3.62
C ARG A 191 7.92 -20.55 -4.16
N ASN A 192 7.73 -19.28 -4.56
CA ASN A 192 8.81 -18.44 -5.09
C ASN A 192 9.78 -18.00 -3.98
N TYR A 193 9.32 -17.97 -2.73
CA TYR A 193 10.16 -17.70 -1.56
C TYR A 193 10.89 -18.93 -1.03
N TRP A 194 10.73 -20.12 -1.64
CA TRP A 194 11.42 -21.30 -1.20
C TRP A 194 12.91 -21.27 -1.56
N SER A 195 13.78 -21.20 -0.57
CA SER A 195 15.23 -21.23 -0.70
C SER A 195 15.85 -21.75 0.61
N PRO A 196 16.57 -22.89 0.57
CA PRO A 196 17.29 -23.39 1.76
C PRO A 196 18.30 -22.37 2.28
N HIS A 197 19.09 -21.79 1.40
CA HIS A 197 20.11 -20.78 1.74
C HIS A 197 19.49 -19.55 2.43
N LYS A 198 18.45 -18.97 1.84
CA LYS A 198 17.77 -17.81 2.42
C LYS A 198 17.09 -18.14 3.77
N ARG A 199 16.61 -19.38 3.93
CA ARG A 199 16.05 -19.85 5.20
C ARG A 199 17.10 -19.89 6.30
N GLU A 200 18.32 -20.37 6.00
CA GLU A 200 19.44 -20.40 6.95
C GLU A 200 19.89 -18.98 7.30
N GLU A 201 20.07 -18.14 6.29
CA GLU A 201 20.46 -16.73 6.45
C GLU A 201 19.50 -15.96 7.38
N LEU A 202 18.19 -16.07 7.14
CA LEU A 202 17.16 -15.42 7.96
C LEU A 202 17.06 -16.04 9.37
N ALA A 203 17.36 -17.33 9.52
CA ALA A 203 17.37 -17.98 10.83
C ALA A 203 18.43 -17.39 11.77
N TRP A 204 19.58 -16.97 11.27
CA TRP A 204 20.59 -16.24 12.04
C TRP A 204 20.09 -14.88 12.55
N GLN A 205 19.10 -14.29 11.89
CA GLN A 205 18.45 -13.04 12.27
C GLN A 205 17.23 -13.25 13.19
N GLY A 206 16.95 -14.51 13.60
CA GLY A 206 15.78 -14.86 14.42
C GLY A 206 14.48 -15.00 13.61
N ILE A 207 14.56 -15.05 12.28
CA ILE A 207 13.41 -15.14 11.37
C ILE A 207 13.26 -16.56 10.85
N ARG A 208 12.07 -17.14 10.97
CA ARG A 208 11.73 -18.47 10.46
C ARG A 208 10.97 -18.35 9.14
N LEU A 209 11.68 -18.48 8.02
CA LEU A 209 11.07 -18.49 6.69
C LEU A 209 10.35 -19.82 6.44
N LEU A 210 9.05 -19.73 6.12
CA LEU A 210 8.20 -20.85 5.73
C LEU A 210 7.70 -20.63 4.30
N ALA A 211 8.12 -21.48 3.39
CA ALA A 211 7.63 -21.53 2.03
C ALA A 211 7.51 -23.00 1.58
N PRO A 212 6.47 -23.35 0.78
CA PRO A 212 6.35 -24.69 0.20
C PRO A 212 7.51 -24.97 -0.76
N TYR A 213 7.82 -26.24 -0.97
CA TYR A 213 8.81 -26.61 -1.98
C TYR A 213 8.46 -26.02 -3.35
N LYS A 214 9.49 -25.55 -4.07
CA LYS A 214 9.34 -24.99 -5.43
C LYS A 214 8.60 -25.95 -6.38
N SER A 215 8.81 -27.26 -6.23
CA SER A 215 8.05 -28.30 -6.94
C SER A 215 7.08 -29.02 -5.99
N ALA A 216 5.78 -28.99 -6.30
CA ALA A 216 4.77 -29.70 -5.53
C ALA A 216 5.03 -31.21 -5.41
N LYS A 217 5.70 -31.82 -6.41
CA LYS A 217 6.07 -33.26 -6.42
C LYS A 217 7.08 -33.64 -5.35
N ARG A 218 7.84 -32.66 -4.80
CA ARG A 218 8.83 -32.88 -3.73
C ARG A 218 8.25 -32.71 -2.33
N GLU A 219 7.02 -32.26 -2.21
CA GLU A 219 6.35 -32.05 -0.94
C GLU A 219 5.86 -33.39 -0.39
N LYS A 220 6.53 -33.92 0.63
CA LYS A 220 6.21 -35.21 1.23
C LYS A 220 4.92 -35.20 2.06
N ARG A 221 4.48 -34.03 2.52
CA ARG A 221 3.28 -33.84 3.34
C ARG A 221 2.54 -32.56 2.89
N PRO A 222 1.21 -32.57 2.87
CA PRO A 222 0.45 -31.38 2.57
C PRO A 222 0.69 -30.32 3.67
N TRP A 223 0.64 -29.07 3.26
CA TRP A 223 0.77 -27.96 4.19
C TRP A 223 -0.34 -28.00 5.23
N PRO A 224 -0.06 -27.69 6.51
CA PRO A 224 -1.06 -27.61 7.55
C PRO A 224 -2.17 -26.63 7.16
N ARG A 225 -3.42 -26.99 7.42
CA ARG A 225 -4.59 -26.17 7.04
C ARG A 225 -4.50 -24.75 7.60
N TRP A 226 -3.99 -24.60 8.81
CA TRP A 226 -3.84 -23.28 9.44
C TRP A 226 -2.85 -22.37 8.69
N LEU A 227 -1.74 -22.91 8.16
CA LEU A 227 -0.80 -22.14 7.33
C LEU A 227 -1.45 -21.69 6.01
N VAL A 228 -2.25 -22.54 5.38
CA VAL A 228 -3.00 -22.19 4.18
C VAL A 228 -4.00 -21.06 4.47
N GLN A 229 -4.68 -21.12 5.61
CA GLN A 229 -5.61 -20.08 6.04
C GLN A 229 -4.90 -18.75 6.32
N LEU A 230 -3.73 -18.79 6.97
CA LEU A 230 -2.93 -17.57 7.18
C LEU A 230 -2.52 -16.95 5.85
N ARG A 231 -2.06 -17.74 4.88
CA ARG A 231 -1.69 -17.23 3.55
C ARG A 231 -2.84 -16.56 2.81
N ARG A 232 -4.06 -17.08 2.92
CA ARG A 232 -5.24 -16.43 2.31
C ARG A 232 -5.45 -14.99 2.77
N ARG A 233 -4.89 -14.61 3.92
CA ARG A 233 -5.00 -13.25 4.42
C ARG A 233 -4.26 -12.24 3.54
N VAL A 234 -3.07 -12.59 3.02
CA VAL A 234 -2.35 -11.70 2.10
C VAL A 234 -3.07 -11.58 0.75
N GLU A 235 -3.69 -12.66 0.28
CA GLU A 235 -4.52 -12.63 -0.93
C GLU A 235 -5.71 -11.66 -0.76
N THR A 236 -6.36 -11.65 0.41
CA THR A 236 -7.43 -10.69 0.72
C THR A 236 -6.93 -9.25 0.70
N VAL A 237 -5.78 -8.97 1.31
CA VAL A 237 -5.19 -7.61 1.33
C VAL A 237 -4.78 -7.18 -0.08
N ILE A 238 -4.17 -8.06 -0.86
CA ILE A 238 -3.80 -7.78 -2.26
C ILE A 238 -5.05 -7.52 -3.10
N SER A 239 -6.12 -8.32 -2.94
CA SER A 239 -7.40 -8.06 -3.63
C SER A 239 -7.95 -6.68 -3.27
N GLN A 240 -7.93 -6.28 -1.99
CA GLN A 240 -8.35 -4.93 -1.59
C GLN A 240 -7.48 -3.83 -2.20
N LEU A 241 -6.15 -4.02 -2.24
CA LEU A 241 -5.25 -3.08 -2.89
C LEU A 241 -5.51 -2.97 -4.40
N VAL A 242 -5.73 -4.10 -5.07
CA VAL A 242 -5.90 -4.16 -6.53
C VAL A 242 -7.29 -3.72 -6.96
N GLU A 243 -8.34 -4.26 -6.33
CA GLU A 243 -9.72 -4.05 -6.77
C GLU A 243 -10.32 -2.77 -6.21
N ARG A 244 -10.17 -2.53 -4.90
CA ARG A 244 -10.73 -1.34 -4.25
C ARG A 244 -9.85 -0.11 -4.46
N LEU A 245 -8.55 -0.22 -4.19
CA LEU A 245 -7.61 0.90 -4.26
C LEU A 245 -6.89 1.01 -5.61
N GLN A 246 -7.24 0.21 -6.59
CA GLN A 246 -6.73 0.28 -7.97
C GLN A 246 -5.19 0.27 -8.04
N ALA A 247 -4.51 -0.56 -7.23
CA ALA A 247 -3.06 -0.56 -7.09
C ALA A 247 -2.29 -0.92 -8.38
N LYS A 248 -2.89 -1.68 -9.29
CA LYS A 248 -2.34 -1.97 -10.63
C LYS A 248 -2.43 -0.77 -11.58
N ARG A 249 -3.27 0.25 -11.29
CA ARG A 249 -3.47 1.44 -12.14
C ARG A 249 -2.66 2.62 -11.61
N VAL A 250 -1.40 2.68 -11.96
CA VAL A 250 -0.54 3.76 -11.52
C VAL A 250 -0.30 4.77 -12.64
N TRP A 251 -1.00 5.90 -12.57
CA TRP A 251 -0.94 6.99 -13.55
C TRP A 251 0.26 7.93 -13.29
N ALA A 252 1.37 7.41 -12.76
CA ALA A 252 2.60 8.18 -12.54
C ALA A 252 3.48 8.23 -13.79
N ARG A 253 4.32 9.25 -13.87
CA ARG A 253 5.31 9.42 -14.95
C ARG A 253 6.74 9.22 -14.47
N ASP A 254 6.98 9.34 -13.17
CA ASP A 254 8.26 9.25 -12.50
C ASP A 254 8.10 8.60 -11.11
N MET A 255 9.23 8.23 -10.50
CA MET A 255 9.25 7.53 -9.21
C MET A 255 8.69 8.36 -8.06
N TRP A 256 8.87 9.69 -8.09
CA TRP A 256 8.35 10.55 -7.03
C TRP A 256 6.81 10.52 -6.95
N HIS A 257 6.17 10.67 -8.09
CA HIS A 257 4.71 10.57 -8.16
C HIS A 257 4.23 9.14 -7.93
N LEU A 258 5.00 8.13 -8.36
CA LEU A 258 4.70 6.72 -8.09
C LEU A 258 4.67 6.44 -6.59
N LEU A 259 5.73 6.82 -5.87
CA LEU A 259 5.83 6.64 -4.42
C LEU A 259 4.76 7.42 -3.66
N SER A 260 4.47 8.66 -4.07
CA SER A 260 3.40 9.45 -3.49
C SER A 260 2.03 8.75 -3.60
N ARG A 261 1.72 8.18 -4.77
CA ARG A 261 0.45 7.45 -4.99
C ARG A 261 0.39 6.13 -4.24
N TRP A 262 1.49 5.41 -4.19
CA TRP A 262 1.56 4.20 -3.37
C TRP A 262 1.41 4.52 -1.88
N GLY A 263 2.06 5.57 -1.40
CA GLY A 263 1.92 6.03 -0.01
C GLY A 263 0.48 6.32 0.38
N ARG A 264 -0.30 7.00 -0.47
CA ARG A 264 -1.72 7.26 -0.17
C ARG A 264 -2.59 6.00 -0.21
N LYS A 265 -2.30 5.02 -1.10
CA LYS A 265 -3.01 3.74 -1.13
C LYS A 265 -2.77 2.91 0.13
N ILE A 266 -1.51 2.83 0.55
CA ILE A 266 -1.14 2.15 1.79
C ILE A 266 -1.79 2.83 3.00
N LEU A 267 -1.76 4.16 3.05
CA LEU A 267 -2.43 4.92 4.11
C LEU A 267 -3.94 4.67 4.12
N ALA A 268 -4.60 4.72 2.95
CA ALA A 268 -6.03 4.47 2.86
C ALA A 268 -6.42 3.08 3.38
N HIS A 269 -5.63 2.05 3.03
CA HIS A 269 -5.84 0.70 3.54
C HIS A 269 -5.59 0.64 5.05
N THR A 270 -4.45 1.17 5.51
CA THR A 270 -4.05 1.06 6.92
C THR A 270 -4.99 1.86 7.83
N PHE A 271 -5.43 3.04 7.42
CA PHE A 271 -6.45 3.80 8.16
C PHE A 271 -7.79 3.09 8.22
N ALA A 272 -8.21 2.42 7.14
CA ALA A 272 -9.44 1.63 7.16
C ALA A 272 -9.34 0.44 8.14
N VAL A 273 -8.20 -0.25 8.18
CA VAL A 273 -7.94 -1.31 9.16
C VAL A 273 -7.94 -0.75 10.59
N TRP A 274 -7.23 0.36 10.81
CA TRP A 274 -7.21 1.05 12.11
C TRP A 274 -8.61 1.43 12.57
N PHE A 275 -9.41 2.03 11.70
CA PHE A 275 -10.77 2.44 12.01
C PHE A 275 -11.68 1.25 12.36
N CYS A 276 -11.56 0.13 11.61
CA CYS A 276 -12.28 -1.10 11.95
C CYS A 276 -11.91 -1.64 13.34
N GLN A 277 -10.64 -1.49 13.75
CA GLN A 277 -10.19 -1.89 15.07
C GLN A 277 -10.74 -0.96 16.17
N GLN A 278 -10.87 0.35 15.91
CA GLN A 278 -11.48 1.29 16.85
C GLN A 278 -12.96 0.99 17.08
N LEU A 279 -13.62 0.35 16.12
CA LEU A 279 -15.02 -0.09 16.21
C LEU A 279 -15.16 -1.52 16.75
N ASP A 280 -14.09 -2.14 17.22
CA ASP A 280 -14.06 -3.52 17.75
C ASP A 280 -14.69 -4.55 16.79
N LEU A 281 -14.54 -4.37 15.48
CA LEU A 281 -15.09 -5.30 14.50
C LEU A 281 -14.39 -6.66 14.54
N PRO A 282 -15.10 -7.78 14.34
CA PRO A 282 -14.56 -9.13 14.38
C PRO A 282 -13.43 -9.37 13.36
N SER A 283 -13.45 -8.64 12.26
CA SER A 283 -12.39 -8.66 11.24
C SER A 283 -12.05 -7.25 10.77
N PRO A 284 -10.81 -6.81 10.96
CA PRO A 284 -10.40 -5.44 10.58
C PRO A 284 -10.29 -5.23 9.07
N LEU A 285 -10.49 -6.27 8.26
CA LEU A 285 -10.50 -6.18 6.79
C LEU A 285 -11.92 -6.05 6.20
N GLN A 286 -12.97 -5.99 7.03
CA GLN A 286 -14.36 -5.86 6.56
C GLN A 286 -14.78 -4.39 6.43
N PHE A 287 -14.09 -3.64 5.60
CA PHE A 287 -14.30 -2.19 5.42
C PHE A 287 -15.74 -1.81 5.05
N ALA A 288 -16.44 -2.66 4.27
CA ALA A 288 -17.82 -2.39 3.86
C ALA A 288 -18.82 -2.41 5.02
N GLN A 289 -18.50 -3.11 6.11
CA GLN A 289 -19.35 -3.14 7.31
C GLN A 289 -19.10 -1.94 8.23
N ALA A 290 -17.86 -1.41 8.22
CA ALA A 290 -17.45 -0.31 9.09
C ALA A 290 -17.72 1.06 8.47
N ILE A 291 -17.65 1.16 7.14
CA ILE A 291 -17.61 2.42 6.42
C ILE A 291 -18.57 2.29 5.22
N ALA A 292 -19.87 2.40 5.52
CA ALA A 292 -20.89 2.45 4.49
C ALA A 292 -20.80 3.78 3.71
N LEU A 293 -20.83 3.68 2.38
CA LEU A 293 -20.76 4.81 1.45
C LEU A 293 -22.11 5.44 1.19
#